data_1eb78bc9be940c62a4ed4ee9e2e99574
#
_entry.id   1eb78bc9be940c62a4ed4ee9e2e99574
#
_cell.length_a   1.000
_cell.length_b   1.000
_cell.length_c   1.000
_cell.angle_alpha   90.00
_cell.angle_beta   90.00
_cell.angle_gamma   90.00
#
_symmetry.space_group_name_H-M   'P 1'
#
loop_
_entity.id
_entity.type
_entity.pdbx_description
1 polymer ?
#
loop_
_entity_poly.entity_id
_entity_poly.type
_entity_poly.pdbx_seq_one_letter_code
_entity_poly.pdbx_strand_id
1 'polypeptide(L)'
;MSHFSHLSAHSHYSLLDGLPQIEPLVNAAANFGMPALALTDRNNLYGAIEFYKKCEKVNIKPILGVDADFSMNGISGHMIFLAENEKGYRNLVKLVSRAHLENDANAPCVTTEILKEHGEGLIALIPDTALVGKSSAGLVETLRNSVGKESVYVRLGWNGGRERQIRTAGLAKALGLPLVASDGTYYLKPEDKNARDIVRRIANPHEEADGNDRAFASPAQLEERYRDFPEAVSGMEEIVSRIQVTLSLGSWVFPSFPISAQATPEKELEKAAKEGLVRRNMNETAEISERLAYELSIINGKGFAPYFLVVADLLHYARTHNILATTRGSAAGSLISYLTGITNIDPIAYKLPFERFLNPERPKAPDIDMDFADNKRDEMIRYAKERYGEKSVAQIGTFGTMMARAAVRDVARALGYXXXXXSARLKLKKT
;
A
#
# COMPACT_ATOMS: atom_id res chain seq x y z
N MET A 1 28.87 1.77 -13.73
CA MET A 1 27.58 1.85 -13.04
C MET A 1 27.69 2.92 -11.95
N SER A 2 26.60 3.64 -11.70
CA SER A 2 26.56 4.63 -10.62
C SER A 2 26.65 3.95 -9.26
N HIS A 3 27.29 4.58 -8.29
CA HIS A 3 27.21 4.14 -6.89
C HIS A 3 26.11 4.89 -6.11
N PHE A 4 25.53 5.93 -6.70
CA PHE A 4 24.47 6.70 -6.07
C PHE A 4 23.11 6.02 -6.16
N SER A 5 22.32 6.18 -5.10
CA SER A 5 20.92 5.73 -5.00
C SER A 5 20.07 6.81 -4.34
N HIS A 6 18.84 6.99 -4.79
CA HIS A 6 17.89 7.86 -4.09
C HIS A 6 17.24 7.10 -2.94
N LEU A 7 17.44 7.57 -1.71
CA LEU A 7 16.84 6.99 -0.49
C LEU A 7 15.53 7.71 -0.08
N SER A 8 15.07 8.67 -0.89
CA SER A 8 13.83 9.42 -0.63
C SER A 8 13.21 9.81 -1.96
N ALA A 9 12.28 8.99 -2.46
CA ALA A 9 11.54 9.31 -3.68
C ALA A 9 10.04 9.09 -3.42
N HIS A 10 9.25 10.02 -3.93
CA HIS A 10 7.81 10.09 -3.73
C HIS A 10 7.12 9.88 -5.07
N SER A 11 6.14 9.00 -5.09
CA SER A 11 5.33 8.74 -6.29
C SER A 11 4.00 9.48 -6.21
N HIS A 12 3.15 9.27 -7.22
CA HIS A 12 1.78 9.78 -7.24
C HIS A 12 0.92 9.25 -6.08
N TYR A 13 1.41 8.24 -5.33
CA TYR A 13 0.77 7.78 -4.10
C TYR A 13 1.08 8.70 -2.90
N SER A 14 2.02 9.65 -3.04
CA SER A 14 2.10 10.81 -2.14
C SER A 14 1.03 11.79 -2.61
N LEU A 15 -0.21 11.52 -2.19
CA LEU A 15 -1.42 12.14 -2.76
C LEU A 15 -1.35 13.66 -2.70
N LEU A 16 -1.60 14.31 -3.84
CA LEU A 16 -1.58 15.76 -4.01
C LEU A 16 -0.21 16.41 -3.69
N ASP A 17 0.89 15.63 -3.84
CA ASP A 17 2.26 16.15 -3.66
C ASP A 17 3.25 15.53 -4.66
N GLY A 18 3.35 14.20 -4.72
CA GLY A 18 4.24 13.50 -5.65
C GLY A 18 3.63 13.38 -7.05
N LEU A 19 4.44 13.55 -8.08
CA LEU A 19 3.97 13.46 -9.48
C LEU A 19 4.30 12.14 -10.18
N PRO A 20 5.49 11.53 -9.97
CA PRO A 20 5.89 10.39 -10.81
C PRO A 20 5.02 9.17 -10.60
N GLN A 21 4.59 8.56 -11.68
CA GLN A 21 4.07 7.20 -11.62
C GLN A 21 5.23 6.24 -11.31
N ILE A 22 4.93 5.08 -10.75
CA ILE A 22 5.93 4.11 -10.28
C ILE A 22 6.89 3.69 -11.42
N GLU A 23 6.34 3.30 -12.58
CA GLU A 23 7.16 2.79 -13.68
C GLU A 23 8.12 3.85 -14.25
N PRO A 24 7.69 5.08 -14.57
CA PRO A 24 8.63 6.14 -14.97
C PRO A 24 9.70 6.44 -13.92
N LEU A 25 9.35 6.39 -12.62
CA LEU A 25 10.31 6.64 -11.54
C LEU A 25 11.40 5.55 -11.51
N VAL A 26 11.00 4.28 -11.61
CA VAL A 26 11.93 3.14 -11.64
C VAL A 26 12.80 3.19 -12.89
N ASN A 27 12.19 3.51 -14.05
CA ASN A 27 12.94 3.62 -15.31
C ASN A 27 13.97 4.76 -15.29
N ALA A 28 13.68 5.86 -14.58
CA ALA A 28 14.66 6.96 -14.42
C ALA A 28 15.91 6.47 -13.67
N ALA A 29 15.72 5.71 -12.58
CA ALA A 29 16.85 5.13 -11.84
C ALA A 29 17.64 4.13 -12.70
N ALA A 30 16.92 3.26 -13.43
CA ALA A 30 17.55 2.27 -14.32
C ALA A 30 18.38 2.95 -15.43
N ASN A 31 17.84 4.00 -16.06
CA ASN A 31 18.53 4.73 -17.13
C ASN A 31 19.80 5.42 -16.62
N PHE A 32 19.84 5.80 -15.35
CA PHE A 32 21.04 6.37 -14.73
C PHE A 32 21.99 5.30 -14.15
N GLY A 33 21.68 4.02 -14.33
CA GLY A 33 22.49 2.90 -13.81
C GLY A 33 22.60 2.86 -12.29
N MET A 34 21.59 3.35 -11.59
CA MET A 34 21.58 3.33 -10.13
C MET A 34 21.39 1.91 -9.59
N PRO A 35 22.13 1.50 -8.54
CA PRO A 35 22.01 0.13 -8.00
C PRO A 35 20.72 -0.09 -7.22
N ALA A 36 20.15 0.96 -6.63
CA ALA A 36 18.96 0.86 -5.79
C ALA A 36 18.11 2.12 -5.89
N LEU A 37 16.86 2.01 -5.49
CA LEU A 37 15.93 3.14 -5.40
C LEU A 37 15.00 2.90 -4.21
N ALA A 38 14.75 3.95 -3.42
CA ALA A 38 13.77 3.89 -2.35
C ALA A 38 12.45 4.51 -2.81
N LEU A 39 11.34 3.89 -2.41
CA LEU A 39 10.02 4.51 -2.46
C LEU A 39 9.65 4.87 -1.03
N THR A 40 9.40 6.18 -0.78
CA THR A 40 9.09 6.71 0.55
C THR A 40 7.89 7.66 0.45
N ASP A 41 6.76 7.13 0.01
CA ASP A 41 5.55 7.93 -0.13
C ASP A 41 5.09 8.47 1.24
N ARG A 42 4.35 9.56 1.19
CA ARG A 42 3.94 10.33 2.36
C ARG A 42 2.87 9.55 3.15
N ASN A 43 3.23 9.13 4.38
CA ASN A 43 2.34 8.46 5.33
C ASN A 43 1.67 7.18 4.79
N ASN A 44 2.21 6.55 3.75
CA ASN A 44 1.57 5.35 3.20
C ASN A 44 2.54 4.44 2.46
N LEU A 45 2.07 3.22 2.17
CA LEU A 45 2.81 2.18 1.44
C LEU A 45 2.01 1.69 0.22
N TYR A 46 1.12 2.53 -0.31
CA TYR A 46 0.18 2.11 -1.36
C TYR A 46 0.88 1.61 -2.63
N GLY A 47 1.99 2.24 -2.99
CA GLY A 47 2.78 1.88 -4.17
C GLY A 47 3.79 0.76 -3.96
N ALA A 48 3.97 0.25 -2.72
CA ALA A 48 5.09 -0.62 -2.37
C ALA A 48 5.18 -1.90 -3.23
N ILE A 49 4.05 -2.59 -3.43
CA ILE A 49 4.03 -3.86 -4.19
C ILE A 49 4.28 -3.60 -5.69
N GLU A 50 3.64 -2.57 -6.25
CA GLU A 50 3.87 -2.19 -7.65
C GLU A 50 5.34 -1.83 -7.87
N PHE A 51 5.89 -0.99 -6.99
CA PHE A 51 7.28 -0.55 -7.03
C PHE A 51 8.25 -1.74 -6.96
N TYR A 52 8.05 -2.63 -5.99
CA TYR A 52 8.88 -3.82 -5.81
C TYR A 52 8.94 -4.63 -7.11
N LYS A 53 7.77 -4.94 -7.69
CA LYS A 53 7.68 -5.71 -8.94
C LYS A 53 8.33 -5.00 -10.15
N LYS A 54 8.21 -3.66 -10.22
CA LYS A 54 8.83 -2.90 -11.33
C LYS A 54 10.35 -2.86 -11.18
N CYS A 55 10.86 -2.70 -9.95
CA CYS A 55 12.30 -2.73 -9.70
C CYS A 55 12.92 -4.10 -10.07
N GLU A 56 12.26 -5.20 -9.67
CA GLU A 56 12.73 -6.55 -10.03
C GLU A 56 12.88 -6.73 -11.54
N LYS A 57 11.93 -6.19 -12.32
CA LYS A 57 11.96 -6.33 -13.79
C LYS A 57 13.16 -5.66 -14.45
N VAL A 58 13.72 -4.62 -13.84
CA VAL A 58 14.86 -3.88 -14.40
C VAL A 58 16.13 -4.04 -13.58
N ASN A 59 16.16 -5.00 -12.65
CA ASN A 59 17.31 -5.35 -11.80
C ASN A 59 17.80 -4.16 -10.96
N ILE A 60 16.88 -3.34 -10.44
CA ILE A 60 17.15 -2.31 -9.44
C ILE A 60 16.74 -2.87 -8.07
N LYS A 61 17.58 -2.70 -7.06
CA LYS A 61 17.27 -3.14 -5.70
C LYS A 61 16.17 -2.24 -5.12
N PRO A 62 14.97 -2.80 -4.81
CA PRO A 62 13.90 -1.99 -4.22
C PRO A 62 14.15 -1.74 -2.73
N ILE A 63 14.03 -0.50 -2.31
CA ILE A 63 14.08 -0.11 -0.90
C ILE A 63 12.68 0.40 -0.52
N LEU A 64 12.02 -0.30 0.42
CA LEU A 64 10.67 0.05 0.85
C LEU A 64 10.74 0.91 2.11
N GLY A 65 10.09 2.07 2.06
CA GLY A 65 10.10 3.01 3.17
C GLY A 65 8.85 3.88 3.19
N VAL A 66 8.81 4.79 4.14
CA VAL A 66 7.75 5.80 4.30
C VAL A 66 8.36 7.12 4.75
N ASP A 67 7.90 8.23 4.20
CA ASP A 67 8.14 9.58 4.75
C ASP A 67 6.95 9.87 5.69
N ALA A 68 7.15 9.63 6.98
CA ALA A 68 6.07 9.66 7.96
C ALA A 68 6.06 10.96 8.77
N ASP A 69 4.87 11.47 9.01
CA ASP A 69 4.69 12.49 10.04
C ASP A 69 4.98 11.86 11.40
N PHE A 70 5.70 12.58 12.24
CA PHE A 70 6.03 12.09 13.58
C PHE A 70 5.83 13.18 14.64
N SER A 71 5.55 12.74 15.86
CA SER A 71 5.54 13.61 17.03
C SER A 71 6.14 12.83 18.21
N MET A 72 7.36 13.19 18.60
CA MET A 72 8.12 12.49 19.65
C MET A 72 8.94 13.50 20.44
N ASN A 73 8.95 13.36 21.76
CA ASN A 73 9.79 14.21 22.65
C ASN A 73 9.55 15.72 22.45
N GLY A 74 8.32 16.10 22.07
CA GLY A 74 7.96 17.50 21.81
C GLY A 74 8.48 18.05 20.48
N ILE A 75 8.99 17.18 19.61
CA ILE A 75 9.43 17.52 18.24
C ILE A 75 8.47 16.88 17.26
N SER A 76 7.99 17.65 16.29
CA SER A 76 7.13 17.16 15.21
C SER A 76 7.71 17.53 13.85
N GLY A 77 7.38 16.72 12.84
CA GLY A 77 7.89 16.93 11.48
C GLY A 77 7.74 15.69 10.64
N HIS A 78 8.65 15.50 9.70
CA HIS A 78 8.68 14.36 8.77
C HIS A 78 9.96 13.59 8.97
N MET A 79 9.88 12.27 9.00
CA MET A 79 11.04 11.39 9.15
C MET A 79 10.88 10.19 8.21
N ILE A 80 11.97 9.79 7.57
CA ILE A 80 11.93 8.63 6.70
C ILE A 80 12.30 7.39 7.51
N PHE A 81 11.49 6.35 7.36
CA PHE A 81 11.78 5.02 7.88
C PHE A 81 11.91 4.07 6.69
N LEU A 82 13.03 3.35 6.62
CA LEU A 82 13.29 2.34 5.58
C LEU A 82 13.28 0.95 6.21
N ALA A 83 12.68 -0.01 5.54
CA ALA A 83 12.71 -1.41 5.98
C ALA A 83 14.08 -2.01 5.64
N GLU A 84 14.82 -2.46 6.66
CA GLU A 84 16.12 -3.10 6.48
C GLU A 84 15.99 -4.56 6.04
N ASN A 85 14.95 -5.24 6.54
CA ASN A 85 14.73 -6.66 6.29
C ASN A 85 13.22 -6.98 6.31
N GLU A 86 12.87 -8.25 6.16
CA GLU A 86 11.45 -8.68 6.13
C GLU A 86 10.70 -8.31 7.41
N LYS A 87 11.35 -8.45 8.58
CA LYS A 87 10.75 -8.06 9.87
C LYS A 87 10.48 -6.55 9.88
N GLY A 88 11.46 -5.76 9.42
CA GLY A 88 11.32 -4.31 9.28
C GLY A 88 10.16 -3.93 8.35
N TYR A 89 10.00 -4.64 7.23
CA TYR A 89 8.87 -4.37 6.33
C TYR A 89 7.53 -4.64 7.02
N ARG A 90 7.42 -5.77 7.74
CA ARG A 90 6.19 -6.07 8.50
C ARG A 90 5.92 -5.02 9.59
N ASN A 91 6.97 -4.55 10.25
CA ASN A 91 6.86 -3.49 11.25
C ASN A 91 6.49 -2.15 10.61
N LEU A 92 7.04 -1.83 9.44
CA LEU A 92 6.71 -0.62 8.68
C LEU A 92 5.21 -0.60 8.33
N VAL A 93 4.65 -1.73 7.89
CA VAL A 93 3.21 -1.87 7.61
C VAL A 93 2.38 -1.58 8.88
N LYS A 94 2.79 -2.15 10.02
CA LYS A 94 2.08 -1.93 11.30
C LYS A 94 2.22 -0.48 11.78
N LEU A 95 3.42 0.08 11.66
CA LEU A 95 3.70 1.47 12.06
C LEU A 95 2.79 2.44 11.28
N VAL A 96 2.72 2.29 9.95
CA VAL A 96 1.86 3.13 9.10
C VAL A 96 0.38 2.92 9.44
N SER A 97 -0.04 1.65 9.60
CA SER A 97 -1.45 1.34 9.93
C SER A 97 -1.87 1.97 11.27
N ARG A 98 -1.03 1.84 12.30
CA ARG A 98 -1.34 2.42 13.60
C ARG A 98 -1.31 3.94 13.58
N ALA A 99 -0.38 4.53 12.83
CA ALA A 99 -0.34 6.00 12.67
C ALA A 99 -1.66 6.54 12.14
N HIS A 100 -2.31 5.79 11.22
CA HIS A 100 -3.63 6.18 10.68
C HIS A 100 -4.80 5.83 11.62
N LEU A 101 -4.73 4.68 12.28
CA LEU A 101 -5.89 4.17 13.06
C LEU A 101 -5.97 4.78 14.47
N GLU A 102 -4.86 5.19 15.04
CA GLU A 102 -4.79 5.69 16.42
C GLU A 102 -4.76 7.21 16.53
N ASN A 103 -4.73 7.90 15.39
CA ASN A 103 -4.74 9.37 15.31
C ASN A 103 -5.92 9.83 14.45
N ASP A 104 -6.05 11.14 14.30
CA ASP A 104 -7.02 11.68 13.33
C ASP A 104 -6.67 11.15 11.93
N ALA A 105 -7.65 10.63 11.23
CA ALA A 105 -7.47 10.05 9.89
C ALA A 105 -6.84 11.05 8.88
N ASN A 106 -7.02 12.34 9.11
CA ASN A 106 -6.43 13.40 8.27
C ASN A 106 -5.05 13.85 8.75
N ALA A 107 -4.59 13.33 9.90
CA ALA A 107 -3.30 13.70 10.48
C ALA A 107 -2.61 12.46 11.07
N PRO A 108 -2.31 11.45 10.23
CA PRO A 108 -1.61 10.25 10.72
C PRO A 108 -0.26 10.64 11.30
N CYS A 109 0.13 10.03 12.41
CA CYS A 109 1.32 10.45 13.11
C CYS A 109 2.00 9.27 13.82
N VAL A 110 3.30 9.13 13.62
CA VAL A 110 4.11 8.14 14.34
C VAL A 110 4.51 8.73 15.69
N THR A 111 4.03 8.10 16.76
CA THR A 111 4.36 8.50 18.14
C THR A 111 5.51 7.64 18.68
N THR A 112 6.01 8.04 19.85
CA THR A 112 7.03 7.27 20.58
C THR A 112 6.55 5.82 20.84
N GLU A 113 5.30 5.64 21.20
CA GLU A 113 4.70 4.35 21.53
C GLU A 113 4.67 3.44 20.32
N ILE A 114 4.16 3.96 19.19
CA ILE A 114 4.09 3.21 17.92
C ILE A 114 5.50 2.77 17.49
N LEU A 115 6.46 3.69 17.58
CA LEU A 115 7.83 3.38 17.14
C LEU A 115 8.51 2.36 18.06
N LYS A 116 8.31 2.44 19.38
CA LYS A 116 8.88 1.46 20.34
C LYS A 116 8.41 0.03 20.04
N GLU A 117 7.16 -0.12 19.63
CA GLU A 117 6.60 -1.45 19.34
C GLU A 117 6.97 -1.97 17.95
N HIS A 118 7.18 -1.06 16.98
CA HIS A 118 7.35 -1.43 15.57
C HIS A 118 8.62 -0.85 14.93
N GLY A 119 9.61 -0.43 15.71
CA GLY A 119 10.85 0.13 15.18
C GLY A 119 11.90 -0.90 14.76
N GLU A 120 11.83 -2.12 15.29
CA GLU A 120 12.85 -3.15 15.03
C GLU A 120 12.92 -3.50 13.53
N GLY A 121 14.15 -3.50 12.98
CA GLY A 121 14.38 -3.76 11.56
C GLY A 121 14.11 -2.56 10.65
N LEU A 122 13.95 -1.36 11.25
CA LEU A 122 13.83 -0.12 10.50
C LEU A 122 15.12 0.69 10.60
N ILE A 123 15.41 1.47 9.56
CA ILE A 123 16.45 2.50 9.55
C ILE A 123 15.74 3.86 9.56
N ALA A 124 16.11 4.75 10.47
CA ALA A 124 15.53 6.09 10.59
C ALA A 124 16.46 7.15 10.02
N LEU A 125 15.95 7.97 9.09
CA LEU A 125 16.68 9.10 8.52
C LEU A 125 16.08 10.39 9.08
N ILE A 126 16.79 11.02 10.02
CA ILE A 126 16.31 12.19 10.75
C ILE A 126 16.57 13.46 9.92
N PRO A 127 15.58 14.34 9.73
CA PRO A 127 15.82 15.63 9.08
C PRO A 127 16.58 16.58 10.04
N ASP A 128 17.35 17.49 9.48
CA ASP A 128 18.09 18.50 10.28
C ASP A 128 17.18 19.36 11.14
N THR A 129 15.96 19.61 10.69
CA THR A 129 14.96 20.40 11.42
C THR A 129 14.60 19.78 12.77
N ALA A 130 14.69 18.46 12.90
CA ALA A 130 14.38 17.75 14.15
C ALA A 130 15.57 17.74 15.11
N LEU A 131 16.75 18.21 14.68
CA LEU A 131 17.97 18.18 15.47
C LEU A 131 18.30 19.53 16.14
N VAL A 132 17.41 20.51 16.00
CA VAL A 132 17.58 21.83 16.57
C VAL A 132 16.85 21.91 17.92
N GLY A 133 17.58 22.33 18.97
CA GLY A 133 16.97 22.55 20.28
C GLY A 133 17.32 21.48 21.32
N LYS A 134 16.85 21.71 22.54
CA LYS A 134 17.21 20.88 23.72
C LYS A 134 16.62 19.47 23.69
N SER A 135 15.52 19.28 22.98
CA SER A 135 14.81 17.98 22.90
C SER A 135 15.45 17.00 21.91
N SER A 136 16.39 17.44 21.06
CA SER A 136 16.99 16.61 20.01
C SER A 136 17.72 15.38 20.58
N ALA A 137 18.43 15.53 21.70
CA ALA A 137 19.11 14.39 22.35
C ALA A 137 18.12 13.32 22.80
N GLY A 138 16.98 13.73 23.37
CA GLY A 138 15.91 12.79 23.78
C GLY A 138 15.27 12.09 22.59
N LEU A 139 15.07 12.80 21.48
CA LEU A 139 14.57 12.18 20.24
C LEU A 139 15.57 11.13 19.73
N VAL A 140 16.85 11.46 19.65
CA VAL A 140 17.91 10.52 19.20
C VAL A 140 17.93 9.27 20.08
N GLU A 141 17.85 9.44 21.40
CA GLU A 141 17.80 8.32 22.34
C GLU A 141 16.57 7.44 22.11
N THR A 142 15.41 8.05 21.93
CA THR A 142 14.16 7.32 21.61
C THR A 142 14.32 6.50 20.32
N LEU A 143 14.89 7.10 19.27
CA LEU A 143 15.12 6.41 18.00
C LEU A 143 16.11 5.25 18.19
N ARG A 144 17.26 5.49 18.82
CA ARG A 144 18.28 4.45 19.06
C ARG A 144 17.71 3.24 19.84
N ASN A 145 16.84 3.52 20.80
CA ASN A 145 16.21 2.46 21.61
C ASN A 145 15.14 1.70 20.83
N SER A 146 14.55 2.30 19.79
CA SER A 146 13.45 1.72 19.02
C SER A 146 13.93 0.99 17.76
N VAL A 147 14.80 1.61 16.95
CA VAL A 147 15.26 1.03 15.69
C VAL A 147 16.66 0.39 15.79
N GLY A 148 17.37 0.66 16.87
CA GLY A 148 18.76 0.21 17.05
C GLY A 148 19.76 1.34 16.83
N LYS A 149 20.84 1.30 17.60
CA LYS A 149 21.84 2.36 17.64
C LYS A 149 22.49 2.63 16.28
N GLU A 150 22.74 1.57 15.51
CA GLU A 150 23.42 1.63 14.20
C GLU A 150 22.45 1.91 13.05
N SER A 151 21.16 2.14 13.34
CA SER A 151 20.11 2.34 12.33
C SER A 151 19.52 3.76 12.36
N VAL A 152 20.25 4.71 12.96
CA VAL A 152 19.82 6.12 13.07
C VAL A 152 20.83 7.00 12.33
N TYR A 153 20.39 7.67 11.28
CA TYR A 153 21.22 8.52 10.42
C TYR A 153 20.64 9.92 10.33
N VAL A 154 21.50 10.91 10.13
CA VAL A 154 21.07 12.28 9.83
C VAL A 154 21.02 12.46 8.31
N ARG A 155 19.86 12.84 7.82
CA ARG A 155 19.61 13.07 6.41
C ARG A 155 20.28 14.38 5.96
N LEU A 156 21.28 14.26 5.09
CA LEU A 156 21.93 15.40 4.46
C LEU A 156 21.31 15.58 3.06
N GLY A 157 20.47 16.61 2.91
CA GLY A 157 19.83 16.94 1.63
C GLY A 157 20.47 18.17 0.99
N TRP A 158 20.21 18.36 -0.30
CA TRP A 158 20.68 19.55 -1.03
C TRP A 158 19.80 20.78 -0.78
N ASN A 159 18.61 20.62 -0.24
CA ASN A 159 17.63 21.69 -0.04
C ASN A 159 18.19 22.75 0.93
N GLY A 160 18.32 23.97 0.46
CA GLY A 160 18.96 25.04 1.23
C GLY A 160 20.45 25.21 0.95
N GLY A 161 20.98 24.42 0.03
CA GLY A 161 22.34 24.57 -0.47
C GLY A 161 23.45 24.18 0.50
N ARG A 162 24.66 24.54 0.14
CA ARG A 162 25.90 24.13 0.85
C ARG A 162 25.92 24.58 2.32
N GLU A 163 25.46 25.80 2.57
CA GLU A 163 25.44 26.35 3.93
C GLU A 163 24.61 25.51 4.91
N ARG A 164 23.44 25.05 4.45
CA ARG A 164 22.58 24.17 5.24
C ARG A 164 23.25 22.80 5.45
N GLN A 165 23.92 22.28 4.40
CA GLN A 165 24.65 21.02 4.52
C GLN A 165 25.73 21.08 5.60
N ILE A 166 26.54 22.16 5.62
CA ILE A 166 27.58 22.37 6.62
C ILE A 166 26.97 22.39 8.04
N ARG A 167 25.86 23.13 8.20
CA ARG A 167 25.16 23.21 9.50
C ARG A 167 24.63 21.82 9.92
N THR A 168 24.03 21.09 8.99
CA THR A 168 23.48 19.76 9.26
C THR A 168 24.60 18.79 9.67
N ALA A 169 25.73 18.82 8.97
CA ALA A 169 26.89 17.99 9.30
C ALA A 169 27.42 18.31 10.71
N GLY A 170 27.46 19.59 11.07
CA GLY A 170 27.83 20.04 12.42
C GLY A 170 26.89 19.48 13.49
N LEU A 171 25.58 19.51 13.25
CA LEU A 171 24.58 18.95 14.18
C LEU A 171 24.76 17.41 14.33
N ALA A 172 24.96 16.71 13.21
CA ALA A 172 25.17 15.25 13.21
C ALA A 172 26.41 14.90 14.05
N LYS A 173 27.52 15.60 13.82
CA LYS A 173 28.77 15.40 14.55
C LYS A 173 28.58 15.63 16.05
N ALA A 174 27.88 16.70 16.43
CA ALA A 174 27.63 17.05 17.85
C ALA A 174 26.81 15.97 18.56
N LEU A 175 25.94 15.24 17.83
CA LEU A 175 25.07 14.19 18.37
C LEU A 175 25.68 12.78 18.19
N GLY A 176 26.84 12.66 17.57
CA GLY A 176 27.48 11.38 17.28
C GLY A 176 26.65 10.50 16.37
N LEU A 177 26.10 11.10 15.31
CA LEU A 177 25.25 10.39 14.33
C LEU A 177 25.91 10.38 12.96
N PRO A 178 25.83 9.25 12.23
CA PRO A 178 26.29 9.21 10.84
C PRO A 178 25.42 10.02 9.91
N LEU A 179 26.03 10.56 8.86
CA LEU A 179 25.34 11.28 7.80
C LEU A 179 24.87 10.30 6.70
N VAL A 180 23.79 10.66 6.00
CA VAL A 180 23.36 9.93 4.80
C VAL A 180 22.93 10.93 3.72
N ALA A 181 23.47 10.76 2.49
CA ALA A 181 23.10 11.56 1.34
C ALA A 181 21.68 11.17 0.89
N SER A 182 20.73 12.11 0.97
CA SER A 182 19.33 11.80 0.65
C SER A 182 18.54 13.06 0.28
N ASP A 183 18.43 13.33 -1.02
CA ASP A 183 17.52 14.36 -1.55
C ASP A 183 16.10 13.82 -1.64
N GLY A 184 15.12 14.67 -1.36
CA GLY A 184 13.72 14.32 -1.55
C GLY A 184 13.28 14.57 -2.99
N THR A 185 12.90 13.53 -3.70
CA THR A 185 12.43 13.60 -5.08
C THR A 185 10.90 13.56 -5.11
N TYR A 186 10.28 14.50 -5.85
CA TYR A 186 8.82 14.61 -5.98
C TYR A 186 8.36 14.71 -7.45
N TYR A 187 9.29 14.88 -8.38
CA TYR A 187 9.02 14.93 -9.82
C TYR A 187 10.28 14.50 -10.58
N LEU A 188 10.11 14.14 -11.86
CA LEU A 188 11.23 13.58 -12.63
C LEU A 188 12.12 14.66 -13.26
N LYS A 189 11.53 15.75 -13.75
CA LYS A 189 12.25 16.78 -14.49
C LYS A 189 12.05 18.15 -13.86
N PRO A 190 13.03 19.04 -13.90
CA PRO A 190 12.90 20.38 -13.30
C PRO A 190 11.67 21.15 -13.79
N GLU A 191 11.27 20.99 -15.07
CA GLU A 191 10.10 21.65 -15.64
C GLU A 191 8.76 21.20 -15.00
N ASP A 192 8.74 20.06 -14.32
CA ASP A 192 7.54 19.55 -13.62
C ASP A 192 7.27 20.29 -12.31
N LYS A 193 8.21 21.11 -11.83
CA LYS A 193 8.09 21.85 -10.57
C LYS A 193 6.77 22.63 -10.47
N ASN A 194 6.45 23.38 -11.53
CA ASN A 194 5.22 24.18 -11.55
C ASN A 194 3.96 23.31 -11.44
N ALA A 195 3.96 22.14 -12.07
CA ALA A 195 2.84 21.21 -11.97
C ALA A 195 2.67 20.70 -10.53
N ARG A 196 3.77 20.40 -9.83
CA ARG A 196 3.73 20.02 -8.42
C ARG A 196 3.17 21.15 -7.54
N ASP A 197 3.64 22.36 -7.73
CA ASP A 197 3.16 23.50 -6.93
C ASP A 197 1.64 23.70 -7.10
N ILE A 198 1.12 23.49 -8.33
CA ILE A 198 -0.33 23.55 -8.59
C ILE A 198 -1.06 22.40 -7.88
N VAL A 199 -0.53 21.18 -7.94
CA VAL A 199 -1.13 20.00 -7.29
C VAL A 199 -1.21 20.24 -5.76
N ARG A 200 -0.16 20.79 -5.15
CA ARG A 200 -0.15 21.12 -3.71
C ARG A 200 -1.20 22.17 -3.38
N ARG A 201 -1.41 23.16 -4.26
CA ARG A 201 -2.46 24.18 -4.08
C ARG A 201 -3.86 23.62 -4.25
N ILE A 202 -4.04 22.52 -4.96
CA ILE A 202 -5.34 21.82 -4.99
C ILE A 202 -5.68 21.30 -3.59
N ALA A 203 -4.67 20.76 -2.87
CA ALA A 203 -4.84 20.29 -1.48
C ALA A 203 -5.01 21.46 -0.50
N ASN A 204 -4.19 22.49 -0.65
CA ASN A 204 -4.19 23.66 0.24
C ASN A 204 -4.03 24.94 -0.60
N PRO A 205 -5.11 25.71 -0.84
CA PRO A 205 -5.04 26.90 -1.69
C PRO A 205 -4.03 27.97 -1.24
N HIS A 206 -3.64 27.96 0.02
CA HIS A 206 -2.68 28.92 0.58
C HIS A 206 -1.24 28.38 0.58
N GLU A 207 -1.01 27.20 -0.02
CA GLU A 207 0.31 26.58 -0.07
C GLU A 207 1.27 27.43 -0.92
N GLU A 208 2.40 27.79 -0.32
CA GLU A 208 3.45 28.53 -1.02
C GLU A 208 4.23 27.59 -1.94
N ALA A 209 4.76 28.14 -3.02
CA ALA A 209 5.61 27.39 -3.94
C ALA A 209 6.87 26.89 -3.20
N ASP A 210 7.25 25.64 -3.42
CA ASP A 210 8.49 25.11 -2.85
C ASP A 210 9.69 25.82 -3.50
N GLY A 211 10.47 26.51 -2.69
CA GLY A 211 11.66 27.22 -3.17
C GLY A 211 12.77 26.28 -3.66
N ASN A 212 12.67 25.00 -3.36
CA ASN A 212 13.72 24.04 -3.65
C ASN A 212 13.44 23.25 -4.92
N ASP A 213 14.50 22.77 -5.59
CA ASP A 213 14.38 21.81 -6.65
C ASP A 213 14.26 20.39 -6.06
N ARG A 214 13.18 19.70 -6.43
CA ARG A 214 12.87 18.33 -5.99
C ARG A 214 12.87 17.36 -7.16
N ALA A 215 13.54 17.71 -8.26
CA ALA A 215 13.66 16.84 -9.43
C ALA A 215 14.50 15.60 -9.09
N PHE A 216 14.30 14.54 -9.85
CA PHE A 216 15.11 13.32 -9.77
C PHE A 216 16.53 13.65 -10.25
N ALA A 217 17.48 13.75 -9.33
CA ALA A 217 18.85 14.15 -9.64
C ALA A 217 19.63 13.00 -10.32
N SER A 218 20.40 13.34 -11.35
CA SER A 218 21.31 12.39 -11.99
C SER A 218 22.52 12.10 -11.08
N PRO A 219 23.24 10.98 -11.30
CA PRO A 219 24.45 10.70 -10.53
C PRO A 219 25.48 11.85 -10.55
N ALA A 220 25.67 12.50 -11.70
CA ALA A 220 26.58 13.64 -11.80
C ALA A 220 26.17 14.82 -10.93
N GLN A 221 24.85 15.08 -10.86
CA GLN A 221 24.31 16.12 -9.97
C GLN A 221 24.51 15.73 -8.50
N LEU A 222 24.30 14.45 -8.15
CA LEU A 222 24.49 13.97 -6.78
C LEU A 222 25.97 14.05 -6.40
N GLU A 223 26.88 13.68 -7.29
CA GLU A 223 28.31 13.78 -7.07
C GLU A 223 28.72 15.23 -6.75
N GLU A 224 28.23 16.19 -7.53
CA GLU A 224 28.48 17.61 -7.26
C GLU A 224 27.87 18.09 -5.95
N ARG A 225 26.63 17.67 -5.65
CA ARG A 225 25.92 18.06 -4.41
C ARG A 225 26.62 17.56 -3.14
N TYR A 226 27.23 16.37 -3.21
CA TYR A 226 27.81 15.70 -2.02
C TYR A 226 29.32 15.64 -2.06
N ARG A 227 30.00 16.36 -2.99
CA ARG A 227 31.45 16.34 -3.17
C ARG A 227 32.21 16.59 -1.85
N ASP A 228 31.72 17.49 -1.01
CA ASP A 228 32.38 17.87 0.24
C ASP A 228 31.94 17.01 1.45
N PHE A 229 31.08 16.01 1.24
CA PHE A 229 30.54 15.16 2.29
C PHE A 229 30.61 13.68 1.88
N PRO A 230 31.82 13.16 1.63
CA PRO A 230 31.96 11.75 1.19
C PRO A 230 31.42 10.77 2.26
N GLU A 231 31.45 11.13 3.54
CA GLU A 231 30.88 10.30 4.61
C GLU A 231 29.36 10.15 4.47
N ALA A 232 28.66 11.14 3.90
CA ALA A 232 27.21 11.02 3.66
C ALA A 232 26.93 10.06 2.50
N VAL A 233 27.82 10.04 1.49
CA VAL A 233 27.72 9.08 0.37
C VAL A 233 28.00 7.67 0.90
N SER A 234 29.04 7.50 1.72
CA SER A 234 29.35 6.20 2.35
C SER A 234 28.18 5.70 3.20
N GLY A 235 27.51 6.59 3.93
CA GLY A 235 26.33 6.23 4.70
C GLY A 235 25.17 5.76 3.81
N MET A 236 24.99 6.38 2.65
CA MET A 236 23.98 5.94 1.66
C MET A 236 24.33 4.54 1.12
N GLU A 237 25.61 4.31 0.75
CA GLU A 237 26.08 3.00 0.27
C GLU A 237 25.91 1.92 1.34
N GLU A 238 26.25 2.24 2.59
CA GLU A 238 26.08 1.33 3.73
C GLU A 238 24.62 0.91 3.88
N ILE A 239 23.69 1.87 3.87
CA ILE A 239 22.25 1.58 3.97
C ILE A 239 21.82 0.67 2.81
N VAL A 240 22.22 1.00 1.58
CA VAL A 240 21.89 0.19 0.40
C VAL A 240 22.41 -1.24 0.56
N SER A 241 23.62 -1.42 1.11
CA SER A 241 24.22 -2.76 1.30
C SER A 241 23.45 -3.57 2.35
N ARG A 242 23.04 -2.93 3.46
CA ARG A 242 22.35 -3.56 4.59
C ARG A 242 20.94 -4.04 4.26
N ILE A 243 20.23 -3.32 3.40
CA ILE A 243 18.81 -3.62 3.11
C ILE A 243 18.68 -4.96 2.38
N GLN A 244 17.86 -5.87 2.94
CA GLN A 244 17.60 -7.19 2.40
C GLN A 244 16.11 -7.54 2.62
N VAL A 245 15.24 -6.94 1.81
CA VAL A 245 13.78 -7.19 1.89
C VAL A 245 13.40 -8.05 0.69
N THR A 246 12.86 -9.22 0.96
CA THR A 246 12.30 -10.11 -0.06
C THR A 246 10.81 -10.31 0.22
N LEU A 247 9.96 -9.96 -0.73
CA LEU A 247 8.50 -10.12 -0.58
C LEU A 247 8.06 -11.44 -1.19
N SER A 248 7.42 -12.29 -0.39
CA SER A 248 6.80 -13.54 -0.87
C SER A 248 5.47 -13.19 -1.54
N LEU A 249 5.50 -13.06 -2.87
CA LEU A 249 4.33 -12.68 -3.66
C LEU A 249 3.77 -13.88 -4.43
N GLY A 250 2.48 -13.84 -4.74
CA GLY A 250 1.83 -14.84 -5.59
C GLY A 250 1.18 -16.00 -4.86
N SER A 251 1.28 -16.09 -3.55
CA SER A 251 0.55 -17.07 -2.75
C SER A 251 -0.80 -16.49 -2.29
N TRP A 252 -1.83 -17.30 -2.29
CA TRP A 252 -3.15 -16.92 -1.80
C TRP A 252 -3.25 -17.16 -0.30
N VAL A 253 -3.77 -16.19 0.42
CA VAL A 253 -4.05 -16.30 1.85
C VAL A 253 -5.55 -16.10 2.02
N PHE A 254 -6.24 -17.15 2.44
CA PHE A 254 -7.69 -17.10 2.66
C PHE A 254 -7.98 -16.96 4.16
N PRO A 255 -9.11 -16.33 4.50
CA PRO A 255 -9.50 -16.23 5.90
C PRO A 255 -9.78 -17.62 6.48
N SER A 256 -9.47 -17.83 7.73
CA SER A 256 -9.84 -19.06 8.43
C SER A 256 -11.35 -19.06 8.70
N PHE A 257 -12.02 -20.15 8.36
CA PHE A 257 -13.43 -20.34 8.68
C PHE A 257 -13.54 -21.01 10.05
N PRO A 258 -14.36 -20.51 10.96
CA PRO A 258 -14.51 -21.12 12.29
C PRO A 258 -15.17 -22.51 12.18
N ILE A 259 -14.41 -23.54 12.47
CA ILE A 259 -14.85 -24.95 12.46
C ILE A 259 -14.46 -25.63 13.77
N SER A 260 -15.05 -26.77 14.07
CA SER A 260 -14.69 -27.55 15.25
C SER A 260 -13.26 -28.07 15.15
N ALA A 261 -12.63 -28.34 16.29
CA ALA A 261 -11.23 -28.77 16.36
C ALA A 261 -10.93 -30.08 15.60
N GLN A 262 -11.94 -30.91 15.36
CA GLN A 262 -11.77 -32.17 14.66
C GLN A 262 -12.16 -32.11 13.17
N ALA A 263 -12.65 -30.95 12.68
CA ALA A 263 -13.07 -30.79 11.30
C ALA A 263 -11.97 -30.12 10.45
N THR A 264 -12.04 -30.32 9.14
CA THR A 264 -11.23 -29.54 8.18
C THR A 264 -12.19 -28.75 7.29
N PRO A 265 -11.72 -27.65 6.70
CA PRO A 265 -12.58 -26.87 5.79
C PRO A 265 -13.12 -27.72 4.63
N GLU A 266 -12.33 -28.66 4.13
CA GLU A 266 -12.71 -29.56 3.03
C GLU A 266 -13.91 -30.43 3.42
N LYS A 267 -13.84 -31.05 4.61
CA LYS A 267 -14.94 -31.89 5.14
C LYS A 267 -16.18 -31.06 5.43
N GLU A 268 -15.99 -29.83 5.96
CA GLU A 268 -17.13 -28.96 6.26
C GLU A 268 -17.81 -28.50 4.95
N LEU A 269 -17.04 -28.22 3.90
CA LEU A 269 -17.59 -27.84 2.59
C LEU A 269 -18.36 -29.01 1.97
N GLU A 270 -17.80 -30.23 2.01
CA GLU A 270 -18.45 -31.44 1.54
C GLU A 270 -19.79 -31.67 2.28
N LYS A 271 -19.77 -31.55 3.62
CA LYS A 271 -20.95 -31.68 4.46
C LYS A 271 -22.01 -30.63 4.07
N ALA A 272 -21.61 -29.35 3.96
CA ALA A 272 -22.51 -28.28 3.56
C ALA A 272 -23.14 -28.50 2.19
N ALA A 273 -22.38 -29.06 1.24
CA ALA A 273 -22.88 -29.42 -0.07
C ALA A 273 -23.89 -30.54 -0.02
N LYS A 274 -23.64 -31.61 0.76
CA LYS A 274 -24.57 -32.72 0.95
C LYS A 274 -25.89 -32.26 1.62
N GLU A 275 -25.79 -31.43 2.64
CA GLU A 275 -26.98 -30.80 3.26
C GLU A 275 -27.73 -29.92 2.24
N GLY A 276 -26.99 -29.34 1.31
CA GLY A 276 -27.53 -28.57 0.22
C GLY A 276 -28.39 -29.38 -0.74
N LEU A 277 -28.05 -30.63 -1.01
CA LEU A 277 -28.89 -31.52 -1.85
C LEU A 277 -30.30 -31.65 -1.23
N VAL A 278 -30.35 -31.89 0.07
CA VAL A 278 -31.63 -31.99 0.82
C VAL A 278 -32.39 -30.65 0.74
N ARG A 279 -31.71 -29.56 1.04
CA ARG A 279 -32.30 -28.21 1.05
C ARG A 279 -32.85 -27.79 -0.33
N ARG A 280 -32.23 -28.26 -1.41
CA ARG A 280 -32.64 -27.97 -2.80
C ARG A 280 -33.62 -29.02 -3.36
N ASN A 281 -34.00 -30.02 -2.58
CA ASN A 281 -34.85 -31.15 -3.00
C ASN A 281 -34.27 -31.86 -4.24
N MET A 282 -32.96 -32.02 -4.28
CA MET A 282 -32.27 -32.70 -5.37
C MET A 282 -32.00 -34.17 -5.02
N ASN A 283 -32.39 -35.09 -5.91
CA ASN A 283 -32.02 -36.49 -5.78
C ASN A 283 -30.54 -36.67 -6.19
N GLU A 284 -29.79 -37.40 -5.40
CA GLU A 284 -28.40 -37.65 -5.68
C GLU A 284 -28.28 -38.75 -6.81
N THR A 285 -28.28 -38.29 -8.05
CA THR A 285 -28.07 -39.11 -9.22
C THR A 285 -26.56 -39.35 -9.46
N ALA A 286 -26.21 -40.31 -10.31
CA ALA A 286 -24.79 -40.54 -10.69
C ALA A 286 -24.15 -39.28 -11.25
N GLU A 287 -24.86 -38.53 -12.12
CA GLU A 287 -24.38 -37.29 -12.70
C GLU A 287 -24.06 -36.23 -11.62
N ILE A 288 -24.95 -36.06 -10.65
CA ILE A 288 -24.77 -35.11 -9.54
C ILE A 288 -23.58 -35.53 -8.66
N SER A 289 -23.49 -36.84 -8.33
CA SER A 289 -22.38 -37.35 -7.50
C SER A 289 -21.02 -37.20 -8.18
N GLU A 290 -20.94 -37.51 -9.47
CA GLU A 290 -19.71 -37.33 -10.26
C GLU A 290 -19.30 -35.85 -10.36
N ARG A 291 -20.26 -34.97 -10.64
CA ARG A 291 -20.00 -33.52 -10.71
C ARG A 291 -19.58 -32.97 -9.33
N LEU A 292 -20.22 -33.40 -8.26
CA LEU A 292 -19.88 -32.99 -6.89
C LEU A 292 -18.46 -33.42 -6.52
N ALA A 293 -18.12 -34.70 -6.77
CA ALA A 293 -16.79 -35.23 -6.49
C ALA A 293 -15.71 -34.46 -7.29
N TYR A 294 -15.99 -34.20 -8.57
CA TYR A 294 -15.10 -33.46 -9.46
C TYR A 294 -14.83 -32.04 -8.93
N GLU A 295 -15.88 -31.28 -8.64
CA GLU A 295 -15.73 -29.91 -8.14
C GLU A 295 -15.01 -29.87 -6.79
N LEU A 296 -15.36 -30.77 -5.85
CA LEU A 296 -14.68 -30.87 -4.55
C LEU A 296 -13.20 -31.16 -4.73
N SER A 297 -12.84 -32.08 -5.64
CA SER A 297 -11.43 -32.44 -5.86
C SER A 297 -10.61 -31.20 -6.29
N ILE A 298 -11.16 -30.35 -7.16
CA ILE A 298 -10.48 -29.15 -7.66
C ILE A 298 -10.43 -28.06 -6.58
N ILE A 299 -11.56 -27.80 -5.91
CA ILE A 299 -11.64 -26.74 -4.88
C ILE A 299 -10.68 -27.09 -3.71
N ASN A 300 -10.69 -28.35 -3.27
CA ASN A 300 -9.86 -28.80 -2.15
C ASN A 300 -8.38 -28.88 -2.57
N GLY A 301 -8.07 -29.39 -3.77
CA GLY A 301 -6.71 -29.45 -4.29
C GLY A 301 -6.04 -28.09 -4.42
N LYS A 302 -6.84 -27.03 -4.62
CA LYS A 302 -6.36 -25.65 -4.70
C LYS A 302 -6.43 -24.91 -3.35
N GLY A 303 -6.96 -25.54 -2.29
CA GLY A 303 -7.07 -24.94 -0.95
C GLY A 303 -8.15 -23.86 -0.84
N PHE A 304 -9.19 -23.90 -1.69
CA PHE A 304 -10.21 -22.86 -1.73
C PHE A 304 -11.41 -23.13 -0.84
N ALA A 305 -11.49 -24.26 -0.14
CA ALA A 305 -12.63 -24.61 0.72
C ALA A 305 -12.95 -23.51 1.76
N PRO A 306 -11.97 -22.90 2.48
CA PRO A 306 -12.29 -21.83 3.43
C PRO A 306 -12.97 -20.62 2.76
N TYR A 307 -12.56 -20.27 1.55
CA TYR A 307 -13.15 -19.16 0.80
C TYR A 307 -14.64 -19.42 0.49
N PHE A 308 -14.96 -20.63 -0.01
CA PHE A 308 -16.35 -21.01 -0.27
C PHE A 308 -17.20 -20.96 1.01
N LEU A 309 -16.66 -21.44 2.12
CA LEU A 309 -17.37 -21.44 3.40
C LEU A 309 -17.67 -20.02 3.89
N VAL A 310 -16.69 -19.10 3.78
CA VAL A 310 -16.88 -17.70 4.18
C VAL A 310 -17.96 -17.03 3.31
N VAL A 311 -17.89 -17.23 1.98
CA VAL A 311 -18.89 -16.64 1.05
C VAL A 311 -20.29 -17.19 1.34
N ALA A 312 -20.39 -18.52 1.55
CA ALA A 312 -21.68 -19.17 1.89
C ALA A 312 -22.24 -18.65 3.21
N ASP A 313 -21.40 -18.45 4.22
CA ASP A 313 -21.79 -17.95 5.55
C ASP A 313 -22.36 -16.52 5.47
N LEU A 314 -21.68 -15.63 4.74
CA LEU A 314 -22.14 -14.24 4.56
C LEU A 314 -23.50 -14.20 3.86
N LEU A 315 -23.68 -15.01 2.82
CA LEU A 315 -24.97 -15.09 2.10
C LEU A 315 -26.05 -15.77 2.92
N HIS A 316 -25.70 -16.76 3.75
CA HIS A 316 -26.62 -17.40 4.68
C HIS A 316 -27.13 -16.39 5.74
N TYR A 317 -26.21 -15.61 6.32
CA TYR A 317 -26.58 -14.54 7.26
C TYR A 317 -27.55 -13.56 6.60
N ALA A 318 -27.24 -13.09 5.39
CA ALA A 318 -28.10 -12.15 4.69
C ALA A 318 -29.53 -12.71 4.52
N ARG A 319 -29.63 -13.97 4.08
CA ARG A 319 -30.95 -14.62 3.88
C ARG A 319 -31.74 -14.76 5.18
N THR A 320 -31.09 -15.19 6.25
CA THR A 320 -31.77 -15.41 7.55
C THR A 320 -32.17 -14.10 8.23
N HIS A 321 -31.55 -12.98 7.83
CA HIS A 321 -31.88 -11.64 8.37
C HIS A 321 -32.65 -10.77 7.37
N ASN A 322 -33.23 -11.39 6.34
CA ASN A 322 -34.05 -10.71 5.31
C ASN A 322 -33.29 -9.56 4.63
N ILE A 323 -31.98 -9.74 4.43
CA ILE A 323 -31.15 -8.81 3.67
C ILE A 323 -31.11 -9.31 2.22
N LEU A 324 -31.59 -8.47 1.31
CA LEU A 324 -31.56 -8.81 -0.11
C LEU A 324 -30.09 -8.95 -0.56
N ALA A 325 -29.78 -10.10 -1.13
CA ALA A 325 -28.44 -10.41 -1.61
C ALA A 325 -28.49 -11.23 -2.89
N THR A 326 -27.52 -11.01 -3.76
CA THR A 326 -27.38 -11.78 -5.00
C THR A 326 -25.90 -11.97 -5.31
N THR A 327 -25.61 -13.01 -6.09
CA THR A 327 -24.26 -13.23 -6.62
C THR A 327 -24.26 -13.09 -8.12
N ARG A 328 -23.20 -12.50 -8.66
CA ARG A 328 -23.01 -12.27 -10.09
C ARG A 328 -21.82 -13.08 -10.59
N GLY A 329 -21.76 -13.23 -11.90
CA GLY A 329 -20.59 -13.75 -12.57
C GLY A 329 -20.58 -15.26 -12.72
N SER A 330 -19.36 -15.82 -12.79
CA SER A 330 -19.14 -17.22 -13.17
C SER A 330 -19.47 -18.25 -12.08
N ALA A 331 -19.68 -17.80 -10.84
CA ALA A 331 -20.00 -18.70 -9.70
C ALA A 331 -21.25 -19.58 -9.98
N ALA A 332 -22.16 -19.13 -10.85
CA ALA A 332 -23.33 -19.89 -11.28
C ALA A 332 -22.97 -21.20 -11.99
N GLY A 333 -21.73 -21.37 -12.46
CA GLY A 333 -21.25 -22.61 -13.09
C GLY A 333 -20.85 -23.71 -12.10
N SER A 334 -20.93 -23.46 -10.78
CA SER A 334 -20.52 -24.42 -9.75
C SER A 334 -21.71 -25.04 -9.04
N LEU A 335 -21.77 -26.37 -9.03
CA LEU A 335 -22.74 -27.13 -8.24
C LEU A 335 -22.51 -26.90 -6.74
N ILE A 336 -21.27 -26.85 -6.29
CA ILE A 336 -20.93 -26.53 -4.89
C ILE A 336 -21.51 -25.16 -4.51
N SER A 337 -21.33 -24.15 -5.38
CA SER A 337 -21.90 -22.80 -5.14
C SER A 337 -23.42 -22.85 -5.04
N TYR A 338 -24.09 -23.64 -5.85
CA TYR A 338 -25.55 -23.80 -5.81
C TYR A 338 -25.99 -24.50 -4.54
N LEU A 339 -25.34 -25.61 -4.19
CA LEU A 339 -25.71 -26.41 -3.01
C LEU A 339 -25.41 -25.67 -1.69
N THR A 340 -24.33 -24.92 -1.62
CA THR A 340 -23.99 -24.14 -0.41
C THR A 340 -24.77 -22.83 -0.31
N GLY A 341 -25.58 -22.52 -1.35
CA GLY A 341 -26.41 -21.31 -1.36
C GLY A 341 -25.67 -20.05 -1.80
N ILE A 342 -24.48 -20.19 -2.38
CA ILE A 342 -23.76 -19.04 -2.95
C ILE A 342 -24.52 -18.49 -4.14
N THR A 343 -25.07 -19.37 -4.98
CA THR A 343 -25.92 -18.97 -6.10
C THR A 343 -27.27 -19.67 -6.06
N ASN A 344 -28.26 -19.13 -6.75
CA ASN A 344 -29.57 -19.74 -6.91
C ASN A 344 -29.74 -20.36 -8.31
N ILE A 345 -28.70 -20.38 -9.14
CA ILE A 345 -28.72 -20.96 -10.47
C ILE A 345 -28.23 -22.41 -10.39
N ASP A 346 -29.06 -23.36 -10.85
CA ASP A 346 -28.72 -24.78 -10.93
C ASP A 346 -27.84 -25.02 -12.16
N PRO A 347 -26.54 -25.30 -11.98
CA PRO A 347 -25.66 -25.48 -13.13
C PRO A 347 -25.94 -26.77 -13.93
N ILE A 348 -26.56 -27.78 -13.34
CA ILE A 348 -26.93 -29.01 -14.04
C ILE A 348 -28.12 -28.71 -14.98
N ALA A 349 -29.19 -28.11 -14.44
CA ALA A 349 -30.37 -27.75 -15.23
C ALA A 349 -30.06 -26.83 -16.41
N TYR A 350 -29.12 -25.90 -16.22
CA TYR A 350 -28.73 -24.92 -17.25
C TYR A 350 -27.47 -25.35 -18.03
N LYS A 351 -26.94 -26.54 -17.78
CA LYS A 351 -25.75 -27.10 -18.45
C LYS A 351 -24.54 -26.16 -18.43
N LEU A 352 -24.28 -25.55 -17.27
CA LEU A 352 -23.19 -24.58 -17.12
C LEU A 352 -21.89 -25.32 -16.77
N PRO A 353 -20.79 -25.08 -17.51
CA PRO A 353 -19.53 -25.77 -17.23
C PRO A 353 -18.81 -25.11 -16.03
N PHE A 354 -18.27 -25.94 -15.15
CA PHE A 354 -17.52 -25.53 -13.96
C PHE A 354 -16.24 -24.77 -14.33
N GLU A 355 -15.61 -25.16 -15.43
CA GLU A 355 -14.33 -24.61 -15.89
C GLU A 355 -14.40 -23.12 -16.26
N ARG A 356 -15.58 -22.59 -16.50
CA ARG A 356 -15.77 -21.14 -16.69
C ARG A 356 -15.61 -20.39 -15.37
N PHE A 357 -15.91 -21.04 -14.26
CA PHE A 357 -15.76 -20.47 -12.92
C PHE A 357 -14.37 -20.77 -12.34
N LEU A 358 -13.98 -22.04 -12.34
CA LEU A 358 -12.70 -22.46 -11.77
C LEU A 358 -12.01 -23.47 -12.69
N ASN A 359 -11.02 -22.97 -13.45
CA ASN A 359 -10.26 -23.80 -14.38
C ASN A 359 -9.15 -24.53 -13.60
N PRO A 360 -9.10 -25.88 -13.67
CA PRO A 360 -8.07 -26.66 -12.97
C PRO A 360 -6.64 -26.26 -13.34
N GLU A 361 -6.42 -25.89 -14.60
CA GLU A 361 -5.08 -25.62 -15.15
C GLU A 361 -4.58 -24.21 -14.86
N ARG A 362 -5.45 -23.31 -14.43
CA ARG A 362 -5.06 -21.91 -14.17
C ARG A 362 -4.86 -21.65 -12.67
N PRO A 363 -3.80 -20.95 -12.31
CA PRO A 363 -3.52 -20.66 -10.89
C PRO A 363 -4.38 -19.52 -10.31
N LYS A 364 -5.42 -19.08 -11.02
CA LYS A 364 -6.28 -17.97 -10.58
C LYS A 364 -7.27 -18.43 -9.52
N ALA A 365 -7.42 -17.65 -8.46
CA ALA A 365 -8.44 -17.89 -7.44
C ALA A 365 -9.84 -17.60 -8.00
N PRO A 366 -10.89 -18.25 -7.44
CA PRO A 366 -12.25 -17.93 -7.83
C PRO A 366 -12.61 -16.51 -7.43
N ASP A 367 -13.47 -15.88 -8.22
CA ASP A 367 -13.95 -14.53 -7.99
C ASP A 367 -15.48 -14.58 -7.89
N ILE A 368 -15.99 -14.34 -6.69
CA ILE A 368 -17.43 -14.39 -6.40
C ILE A 368 -17.88 -12.99 -6.00
N ASP A 369 -18.56 -12.31 -6.89
CA ASP A 369 -19.14 -10.99 -6.64
C ASP A 369 -20.45 -11.12 -5.86
N MET A 370 -20.49 -10.59 -4.65
CA MET A 370 -21.70 -10.55 -3.81
C MET A 370 -22.23 -9.12 -3.74
N ASP A 371 -23.48 -8.93 -4.13
CA ASP A 371 -24.17 -7.65 -3.96
C ASP A 371 -25.15 -7.76 -2.78
N PHE A 372 -25.12 -6.79 -1.90
CA PHE A 372 -26.06 -6.69 -0.75
C PHE A 372 -26.82 -5.37 -0.83
N ALA A 373 -28.05 -5.36 -0.30
CA ALA A 373 -28.85 -4.14 -0.20
C ALA A 373 -28.04 -3.03 0.50
N ASP A 374 -27.95 -1.86 -0.15
CA ASP A 374 -27.11 -0.76 0.33
C ASP A 374 -27.49 -0.26 1.72
N ASN A 375 -28.78 -0.24 2.04
CA ASN A 375 -29.30 0.16 3.36
C ASN A 375 -28.96 -0.86 4.48
N LYS A 376 -28.41 -2.00 4.11
CA LYS A 376 -27.98 -3.06 5.07
C LYS A 376 -26.48 -3.31 5.04
N ARG A 377 -25.74 -2.49 4.32
CA ARG A 377 -24.29 -2.63 4.15
C ARG A 377 -23.55 -2.67 5.50
N ASP A 378 -23.88 -1.74 6.39
CA ASP A 378 -23.22 -1.65 7.70
C ASP A 378 -23.51 -2.86 8.60
N GLU A 379 -24.72 -3.44 8.47
CA GLU A 379 -25.10 -4.66 9.18
C GLU A 379 -24.24 -5.85 8.71
N MET A 380 -24.02 -5.98 7.41
CA MET A 380 -23.15 -7.02 6.85
C MET A 380 -21.70 -6.87 7.30
N ILE A 381 -21.18 -5.62 7.32
CA ILE A 381 -19.82 -5.34 7.79
C ILE A 381 -19.69 -5.69 9.29
N ARG A 382 -20.68 -5.31 10.10
CA ARG A 382 -20.70 -5.63 11.53
C ARG A 382 -20.70 -7.15 11.75
N TYR A 383 -21.58 -7.88 11.04
CA TYR A 383 -21.62 -9.34 11.14
C TYR A 383 -20.24 -9.95 10.79
N ALA A 384 -19.63 -9.51 9.70
CA ALA A 384 -18.32 -10.04 9.31
C ALA A 384 -17.28 -9.80 10.41
N LYS A 385 -17.26 -8.61 11.03
CA LYS A 385 -16.35 -8.28 12.13
C LYS A 385 -16.60 -9.14 13.37
N GLU A 386 -17.86 -9.33 13.74
CA GLU A 386 -18.25 -10.17 14.90
C GLU A 386 -17.90 -11.65 14.66
N ARG A 387 -18.08 -12.12 13.43
CA ARG A 387 -17.88 -13.52 13.05
C ARG A 387 -16.40 -13.89 12.87
N TYR A 388 -15.64 -13.02 12.21
CA TYR A 388 -14.26 -13.31 11.79
C TYR A 388 -13.21 -12.53 12.59
N GLY A 389 -13.63 -11.58 13.39
CA GLY A 389 -12.76 -10.75 14.23
C GLY A 389 -12.54 -9.36 13.67
N GLU A 390 -12.58 -8.37 14.54
CA GLU A 390 -12.39 -6.94 14.20
C GLU A 390 -11.11 -6.68 13.40
N LYS A 391 -10.03 -7.39 13.77
CA LYS A 391 -8.71 -7.22 13.12
C LYS A 391 -8.58 -7.95 11.78
N SER A 392 -9.58 -8.77 11.43
CA SER A 392 -9.55 -9.60 10.20
C SER A 392 -10.45 -9.03 9.10
N VAL A 393 -11.15 -7.93 9.36
CA VAL A 393 -12.11 -7.35 8.40
C VAL A 393 -11.79 -5.88 8.18
N ALA A 394 -11.55 -5.52 6.91
CA ALA A 394 -11.26 -4.14 6.51
C ALA A 394 -11.98 -3.81 5.21
N GLN A 395 -12.34 -2.55 5.06
CA GLN A 395 -12.86 -2.05 3.80
C GLN A 395 -11.68 -1.67 2.89
N ILE A 396 -11.75 -2.06 1.63
CA ILE A 396 -10.70 -1.73 0.66
C ILE A 396 -10.89 -0.28 0.19
N GLY A 397 -9.83 0.52 0.31
CA GLY A 397 -9.78 1.86 -0.27
C GLY A 397 -9.47 1.78 -1.77
N THR A 398 -10.05 2.69 -2.54
CA THR A 398 -9.78 2.80 -3.98
C THR A 398 -9.23 4.18 -4.30
N PHE A 399 -8.31 4.22 -5.28
CA PHE A 399 -7.71 5.48 -5.73
C PHE A 399 -8.36 5.90 -7.04
N GLY A 400 -9.03 7.04 -7.00
CA GLY A 400 -9.58 7.65 -8.21
C GLY A 400 -8.52 8.52 -8.89
N THR A 401 -8.51 8.53 -10.21
CA THR A 401 -7.73 9.50 -10.96
C THR A 401 -8.57 10.74 -11.25
N MET A 402 -7.90 11.89 -11.29
CA MET A 402 -8.54 13.14 -11.65
C MET A 402 -8.88 13.10 -13.15
N MET A 403 -10.16 12.89 -13.47
CA MET A 403 -10.60 12.90 -14.87
C MET A 403 -10.44 14.31 -15.45
N ALA A 404 -10.27 14.42 -16.77
CA ALA A 404 -9.94 15.67 -17.46
C ALA A 404 -10.82 16.86 -17.06
N ARG A 405 -12.13 16.65 -16.95
CA ARG A 405 -13.08 17.70 -16.57
C ARG A 405 -12.87 18.18 -15.11
N ALA A 406 -12.59 17.25 -14.20
CA ALA A 406 -12.30 17.57 -12.81
C ALA A 406 -10.95 18.28 -12.70
N ALA A 407 -9.93 17.76 -13.39
CA ALA A 407 -8.59 18.34 -13.39
C ALA A 407 -8.61 19.82 -13.83
N VAL A 408 -9.31 20.12 -14.92
CA VAL A 408 -9.42 21.51 -15.40
C VAL A 408 -10.04 22.42 -14.34
N ARG A 409 -11.10 21.97 -13.66
CA ARG A 409 -11.78 22.77 -12.61
C ARG A 409 -10.90 22.97 -11.38
N ASP A 410 -10.22 21.91 -10.95
CA ASP A 410 -9.41 21.97 -9.74
C ASP A 410 -8.13 22.80 -9.95
N VAL A 411 -7.48 22.63 -11.11
CA VAL A 411 -6.33 23.46 -11.51
C VAL A 411 -6.76 24.95 -11.63
N ALA A 412 -7.90 25.21 -12.27
CA ALA A 412 -8.40 26.60 -12.40
C ALA A 412 -8.62 27.22 -11.01
N ARG A 413 -9.19 26.46 -10.07
CA ARG A 413 -9.40 26.92 -8.69
C ARG A 413 -8.06 27.20 -8.00
N ALA A 414 -7.10 26.29 -8.13
CA ALA A 414 -5.77 26.42 -7.54
C ALA A 414 -4.99 27.64 -8.09
N LEU A 415 -5.31 28.03 -9.33
CA LEU A 415 -4.71 29.21 -9.99
C LEU A 415 -5.52 30.50 -9.76
N GLY A 416 -6.58 30.47 -8.93
CA GLY A 416 -7.39 31.65 -8.59
C GLY A 416 -8.41 32.04 -9.66
N TYR A 417 -8.70 31.16 -10.63
CA TYR A 417 -9.74 31.45 -11.63
C TYR A 417 -11.13 31.12 -11.08
N UNK A 418 -11.95 31.92 -11.23
CA UNK A 418 -13.32 31.73 -10.78
C UNK A 418 -14.03 30.62 -11.48
N UNK A 419 -14.75 30.00 -10.88
CA UNK A 419 -15.44 28.93 -11.47
C UNK A 419 -16.29 29.26 -12.68
N UNK A 420 -16.67 30.37 -12.79
CA UNK A 420 -17.37 30.82 -13.96
C UNK A 420 -16.51 30.93 -15.20
N UNK A 421 -15.55 31.17 -14.99
CA UNK A 421 -14.67 31.27 -16.10
C UNK A 421 -14.19 29.93 -16.60
N UNK A 422 -14.18 29.13 -15.87
CA UNK A 422 -13.83 27.82 -16.27
C UNK A 422 -14.92 27.09 -16.99
N SER A 423 -16.05 27.35 -16.60
CA SER A 423 -17.18 26.69 -17.30
C SER A 423 -17.46 27.27 -18.70
N ALA A 424 -17.23 28.53 -18.88
CA ALA A 424 -17.48 29.18 -20.18
C ALA A 424 -16.46 28.77 -21.25
N ARG A 425 -15.19 28.66 -20.89
CA ARG A 425 -14.15 28.28 -21.86
C ARG A 425 -14.17 26.77 -22.25
N LEU A 426 -14.68 25.91 -21.37
CA LEU A 426 -14.84 24.48 -21.69
C LEU A 426 -15.99 24.21 -22.70
N LYS A 427 -16.93 25.15 -22.81
CA LYS A 427 -18.01 25.02 -23.81
C LYS A 427 -17.55 25.38 -25.24
N LEU A 428 -16.40 26.03 -25.39
CA LEU A 428 -15.94 26.58 -26.67
C LEU A 428 -15.11 25.60 -27.54
N LYS A 429 -14.91 24.34 -27.12
CA LYS A 429 -14.24 23.34 -27.96
C LYS A 429 -15.08 22.08 -28.13
N LYS A 430 -16.31 22.25 -28.62
CA LYS A 430 -17.09 21.20 -29.26
C LYS A 430 -17.38 21.60 -30.69
N THR A 431 -16.33 21.85 -31.44
CA THR A 431 -16.38 21.94 -32.91
C THR A 431 -15.21 21.17 -33.46
#